data_589d179dbed5593aade0afded502caa9
#
_entry.id   589d179dbed5593aade0afded502caa9
#
_cell.length_a   1.000
_cell.length_b   1.000
_cell.length_c   1.000
_cell.angle_alpha   90.00
_cell.angle_beta   90.00
_cell.angle_gamma   90.00
#
_symmetry.space_group_name_H-M   'P 1'
#
loop_
_entity.id
_entity.type
_entity.pdbx_description
1 polymer ?
#
loop_
_entity_poly.entity_id
_entity_poly.type
_entity_poly.pdbx_seq_one_letter_code
_entity_poly.pdbx_strand_id
1 'polypeptide(L)'
;MREVFKPTAVQKKALKLLSSSAKHILLFGGSRSGKTTVLVMAIIFRACRYPGSRHLICRFRAKDARSSVLHETLLPWLNKTIGASNYKANVHDGLITLWNGSEIWIGGLGDKEQVDRILGHEYVTIYFNEVSQISYSAITYNMVSLAMLKTADLRQT
;
A
#
# COMPACT_ATOMS: atom_id res chain seq x y z
N MET A 1 -23.08 12.08 -7.34
CA MET A 1 -22.71 11.99 -5.91
C MET A 1 -21.56 11.00 -5.77
N ARG A 2 -20.38 11.41 -5.30
CA ARG A 2 -19.28 10.47 -5.09
C ARG A 2 -19.65 9.53 -3.95
N GLU A 3 -19.61 8.24 -4.21
CA GLU A 3 -19.91 7.22 -3.20
C GLU A 3 -18.82 7.24 -2.13
N VAL A 4 -19.19 7.68 -0.93
CA VAL A 4 -18.26 7.78 0.20
C VAL A 4 -18.05 6.38 0.78
N PHE A 5 -16.79 5.98 0.97
CA PHE A 5 -16.45 4.73 1.66
C PHE A 5 -17.08 4.71 3.07
N LYS A 6 -17.98 3.77 3.30
CA LYS A 6 -18.60 3.54 4.61
C LYS A 6 -18.02 2.28 5.26
N PRO A 7 -16.96 2.42 6.07
CA PRO A 7 -16.33 1.27 6.71
C PRO A 7 -17.24 0.63 7.76
N THR A 8 -17.23 -0.69 7.83
CA THR A 8 -17.85 -1.45 8.92
C THR A 8 -17.18 -1.14 10.26
N ALA A 9 -17.77 -1.56 11.38
CA ALA A 9 -17.18 -1.35 12.71
C ALA A 9 -15.78 -1.98 12.84
N VAL A 10 -15.57 -3.17 12.26
CA VAL A 10 -14.26 -3.84 12.24
C VAL A 10 -13.26 -3.09 11.37
N GLN A 11 -13.67 -2.63 10.19
CA GLN A 11 -12.82 -1.84 9.30
C GLN A 11 -12.43 -0.49 9.92
N LYS A 12 -13.33 0.15 10.68
CA LYS A 12 -13.00 1.37 11.44
C LYS A 12 -11.91 1.13 12.48
N LYS A 13 -11.97 0.00 13.22
CA LYS A 13 -10.90 -0.40 14.16
C LYS A 13 -9.57 -0.60 13.43
N ALA A 14 -9.58 -1.29 12.29
CA ALA A 14 -8.38 -1.52 11.49
C ALA A 14 -7.78 -0.19 10.96
N LEU A 15 -8.60 0.72 10.42
CA LEU A 15 -8.15 2.04 9.96
C LEU A 15 -7.55 2.87 11.11
N LYS A 16 -8.17 2.83 12.31
CA LYS A 16 -7.63 3.49 13.50
C LYS A 16 -6.26 2.94 13.89
N LEU A 17 -6.09 1.61 13.83
CA LEU A 17 -4.82 0.95 14.09
C LEU A 17 -3.77 1.34 13.06
N LEU A 18 -4.11 1.33 11.76
CA LEU A 18 -3.22 1.73 10.67
C LEU A 18 -2.81 3.21 10.73
N SER A 19 -3.60 4.06 11.39
CA SER A 19 -3.27 5.49 11.63
C SER A 19 -2.50 5.72 12.94
N SER A 20 -2.29 4.69 13.75
CA SER A 20 -1.59 4.81 15.02
C SER A 20 -0.08 4.94 14.84
N SER A 21 0.62 5.13 15.97
CA SER A 21 2.09 5.16 16.02
C SER A 21 2.75 3.78 15.97
N ALA A 22 1.97 2.69 15.86
CA ALA A 22 2.50 1.34 15.76
C ALA A 22 3.35 1.17 14.51
N LYS A 23 4.57 0.64 14.66
CA LYS A 23 5.49 0.41 13.55
C LYS A 23 5.13 -0.85 12.75
N HIS A 24 4.64 -1.87 13.44
CA HIS A 24 4.23 -3.15 12.85
C HIS A 24 2.78 -3.42 13.19
N ILE A 25 1.98 -3.71 12.18
CA ILE A 25 0.55 -3.97 12.32
C ILE A 25 0.22 -5.23 11.53
N LEU A 26 -0.40 -6.21 12.19
CA LEU A 26 -0.91 -7.41 11.56
C LEU A 26 -2.44 -7.35 11.51
N LEU A 27 -3.00 -7.41 10.30
CA LEU A 27 -4.43 -7.58 10.05
C LEU A 27 -4.71 -9.03 9.66
N PHE A 28 -5.39 -9.77 10.50
CA PHE A 28 -5.81 -11.14 10.24
C PHE A 28 -7.34 -11.26 10.24
N GLY A 29 -7.86 -12.29 9.60
CA GLY A 29 -9.31 -12.54 9.50
C GLY A 29 -9.66 -13.34 8.26
N GLY A 30 -10.93 -13.74 8.15
CA GLY A 30 -11.44 -14.56 7.07
C GLY A 30 -11.27 -13.99 5.68
N SER A 31 -11.39 -14.82 4.67
CA SER A 31 -11.46 -14.40 3.26
C SER A 31 -12.62 -13.43 3.07
N ARG A 32 -12.48 -12.49 2.12
CA ARG A 32 -13.49 -11.47 1.79
C ARG A 32 -13.91 -10.54 2.93
N SER A 33 -13.14 -10.46 4.02
CA SER A 33 -13.40 -9.52 5.13
C SER A 33 -13.06 -8.05 4.81
N GLY A 34 -12.59 -7.77 3.60
CA GLY A 34 -12.26 -6.40 3.15
C GLY A 34 -10.89 -5.89 3.63
N LYS A 35 -9.97 -6.76 4.07
CA LYS A 35 -8.61 -6.37 4.51
C LYS A 35 -7.87 -5.58 3.44
N THR A 36 -7.85 -6.07 2.19
CA THR A 36 -7.19 -5.38 1.07
C THR A 36 -7.78 -4.00 0.85
N THR A 37 -9.10 -3.85 0.91
CA THR A 37 -9.78 -2.56 0.80
C THR A 37 -9.32 -1.59 1.88
N VAL A 38 -9.25 -2.04 3.14
CA VAL A 38 -8.80 -1.21 4.27
C VAL A 38 -7.35 -0.76 4.09
N LEU A 39 -6.45 -1.67 3.67
CA LEU A 39 -5.04 -1.34 3.38
C LEU A 39 -4.93 -0.32 2.25
N VAL A 40 -5.65 -0.52 1.16
CA VAL A 40 -5.67 0.40 0.02
C VAL A 40 -6.19 1.78 0.42
N MET A 41 -7.28 1.84 1.18
CA MET A 41 -7.82 3.11 1.67
C MET A 41 -6.84 3.83 2.58
N ALA A 42 -6.17 3.12 3.49
CA ALA A 42 -5.16 3.71 4.37
C ALA A 42 -3.97 4.29 3.57
N ILE A 43 -3.52 3.60 2.51
CA ILE A 43 -2.47 4.12 1.61
C ILE A 43 -2.94 5.36 0.85
N ILE A 44 -4.14 5.34 0.26
CA ILE A 44 -4.67 6.51 -0.47
C ILE A 44 -4.71 7.72 0.45
N PHE A 45 -5.25 7.58 1.67
CA PHE A 45 -5.31 8.67 2.64
C PHE A 45 -3.91 9.19 3.02
N ARG A 46 -2.94 8.32 3.24
CA ARG A 46 -1.56 8.72 3.54
C ARG A 46 -0.91 9.44 2.36
N ALA A 47 -1.02 8.89 1.16
CA ALA A 47 -0.47 9.49 -0.04
C ALA A 47 -1.08 10.88 -0.34
N CYS A 48 -2.39 11.05 -0.10
CA CYS A 48 -3.03 12.35 -0.24
C CYS A 48 -2.57 13.36 0.83
N ARG A 49 -2.34 12.89 2.07
CA ARG A 49 -1.99 13.75 3.20
C ARG A 49 -0.54 14.23 3.18
N TYR A 50 0.39 13.39 2.70
CA TYR A 50 1.82 13.66 2.73
C TYR A 50 2.36 13.78 1.30
N PRO A 51 2.45 14.98 0.73
CA PRO A 51 2.94 15.20 -0.62
C PRO A 51 4.36 14.63 -0.83
N GLY A 52 4.61 14.04 -2.00
CA GLY A 52 5.89 13.44 -2.34
C GLY A 52 6.22 12.14 -1.61
N SER A 53 5.30 11.62 -0.80
CA SER A 53 5.51 10.36 -0.07
C SER A 53 5.42 9.14 -1.00
N ARG A 54 6.19 8.11 -0.68
CA ARG A 54 6.21 6.87 -1.46
C ARG A 54 5.72 5.70 -0.62
N HIS A 55 4.81 4.93 -1.18
CA HIS A 55 4.15 3.80 -0.52
C HIS A 55 4.26 2.55 -1.38
N LEU A 56 4.32 1.38 -0.75
CA LEU A 56 4.44 0.10 -1.43
C LEU A 56 3.38 -0.89 -0.94
N ILE A 57 2.75 -1.59 -1.87
CA ILE A 57 1.94 -2.79 -1.58
C ILE A 57 2.59 -3.98 -2.27
N CYS A 58 2.94 -5.01 -1.50
CA CYS A 58 3.58 -6.22 -2.00
C CYS A 58 2.66 -7.44 -1.85
N ARG A 59 2.77 -8.35 -2.82
CA ARG A 59 2.37 -9.76 -2.72
C ARG A 59 3.54 -10.65 -3.08
N PHE A 60 3.40 -11.97 -2.88
CA PHE A 60 4.43 -12.89 -3.34
C PHE A 60 4.60 -12.80 -4.86
N ARG A 61 3.52 -12.90 -5.65
CA ARG A 61 3.57 -12.80 -7.11
C ARG A 61 3.16 -11.42 -7.60
N ALA A 62 3.99 -10.80 -8.44
CA ALA A 62 3.71 -9.49 -9.05
C ALA A 62 2.43 -9.49 -9.91
N LYS A 63 2.15 -10.60 -10.63
CA LYS A 63 0.92 -10.76 -11.41
C LYS A 63 -0.33 -10.67 -10.54
N ASP A 64 -0.32 -11.35 -9.38
CA ASP A 64 -1.44 -11.35 -8.44
C ASP A 64 -1.62 -9.99 -7.77
N ALA A 65 -0.50 -9.30 -7.48
CA ALA A 65 -0.53 -7.93 -6.96
C ALA A 65 -1.19 -6.96 -7.96
N ARG A 66 -0.83 -7.05 -9.25
CA ARG A 66 -1.45 -6.23 -10.30
C ARG A 66 -2.91 -6.55 -10.50
N SER A 67 -3.29 -7.82 -10.62
CA SER A 67 -4.68 -8.22 -10.82
C SER A 67 -5.56 -7.80 -9.64
N SER A 68 -5.31 -8.35 -8.46
CA SER A 68 -6.23 -8.20 -7.33
C SER A 68 -6.09 -6.87 -6.57
N VAL A 69 -4.86 -6.36 -6.42
CA VAL A 69 -4.67 -5.11 -5.68
C VAL A 69 -4.83 -3.90 -6.60
N LEU A 70 -4.09 -3.85 -7.71
CA LEU A 70 -4.11 -2.67 -8.59
C LEU A 70 -5.45 -2.54 -9.31
N HIS A 71 -5.84 -3.55 -10.13
CA HIS A 71 -7.02 -3.44 -10.99
C HIS A 71 -8.34 -3.58 -10.22
N GLU A 72 -8.47 -4.56 -9.33
CA GLU A 72 -9.73 -4.83 -8.65
C GLU A 72 -10.00 -3.92 -7.45
N THR A 73 -8.95 -3.34 -6.85
CA THR A 73 -9.13 -2.56 -5.62
C THR A 73 -8.62 -1.12 -5.75
N LEU A 74 -7.33 -0.90 -6.06
CA LEU A 74 -6.71 0.44 -5.96
C LEU A 74 -7.28 1.42 -7.00
N LEU A 75 -7.30 1.06 -8.29
CA LEU A 75 -7.81 1.93 -9.34
C LEU A 75 -9.30 2.29 -9.16
N PRO A 76 -10.21 1.34 -8.85
CA PRO A 76 -11.59 1.68 -8.55
C PRO A 76 -11.74 2.65 -7.37
N TRP A 77 -10.97 2.46 -6.30
CA TRP A 77 -11.05 3.36 -5.14
C TRP A 77 -10.42 4.73 -5.41
N LEU A 78 -9.32 4.82 -6.17
CA LEU A 78 -8.78 6.12 -6.61
C LEU A 78 -9.81 6.91 -7.42
N ASN A 79 -10.47 6.26 -8.37
CA ASN A 79 -11.53 6.90 -9.17
C ASN A 79 -12.68 7.42 -8.30
N LYS A 80 -13.10 6.63 -7.31
CA LYS A 80 -14.20 7.02 -6.40
C LYS A 80 -13.80 8.14 -5.44
N THR A 81 -12.57 8.14 -4.93
CA THR A 81 -12.12 9.06 -3.86
C THR A 81 -11.58 10.36 -4.41
N ILE A 82 -10.61 10.29 -5.31
CA ILE A 82 -9.91 11.49 -5.82
C ILE A 82 -10.26 11.83 -7.26
N GLY A 83 -10.78 10.88 -8.05
CA GLY A 83 -11.12 11.06 -9.46
C GLY A 83 -9.94 10.81 -10.41
N ALA A 84 -10.24 10.36 -11.62
CA ALA A 84 -9.24 9.92 -12.61
C ALA A 84 -8.27 11.04 -13.06
N SER A 85 -8.66 12.30 -12.99
CA SER A 85 -7.81 13.45 -13.35
C SER A 85 -6.70 13.75 -12.34
N ASN A 86 -6.77 13.19 -11.13
CA ASN A 86 -5.85 13.49 -10.04
C ASN A 86 -4.76 12.44 -9.84
N TYR A 87 -4.60 11.51 -10.77
CA TYR A 87 -3.48 10.56 -10.75
C TYR A 87 -3.10 10.10 -12.17
N LYS A 88 -1.88 9.59 -12.29
CA LYS A 88 -1.39 8.88 -13.48
C LYS A 88 -1.08 7.44 -13.11
N ALA A 89 -1.51 6.49 -13.93
CA ALA A 89 -1.26 5.07 -13.72
C ALA A 89 -0.31 4.52 -14.80
N ASN A 90 0.85 4.04 -14.40
CA ASN A 90 1.70 3.18 -15.21
C ASN A 90 1.48 1.73 -14.75
N VAL A 91 0.53 1.07 -15.40
CA VAL A 91 0.12 -0.30 -15.04
C VAL A 91 1.23 -1.31 -15.30
N HIS A 92 2.04 -1.10 -16.34
CA HIS A 92 3.17 -1.98 -16.67
C HIS A 92 4.18 -2.02 -15.51
N ASP A 93 4.52 -0.86 -14.96
CA ASP A 93 5.48 -0.76 -13.86
C ASP A 93 4.84 -0.92 -12.47
N GLY A 94 3.52 -0.98 -12.40
CA GLY A 94 2.79 -1.03 -11.13
C GLY A 94 2.93 0.25 -10.31
N LEU A 95 3.02 1.41 -10.99
CA LEU A 95 3.21 2.72 -10.38
C LEU A 95 1.99 3.61 -10.57
N ILE A 96 1.51 4.18 -9.49
CA ILE A 96 0.51 5.26 -9.48
C ILE A 96 1.18 6.52 -8.93
N THR A 97 1.09 7.62 -9.67
CA THR A 97 1.57 8.94 -9.24
C THR A 97 0.38 9.86 -9.03
N LEU A 98 0.22 10.41 -7.83
CA LEU A 98 -0.85 11.35 -7.49
C LEU A 98 -0.46 12.78 -7.88
N TRP A 99 -1.46 13.69 -7.95
CA TRP A 99 -1.29 15.12 -8.27
C TRP A 99 -0.28 15.86 -7.37
N ASN A 100 -0.13 15.39 -6.12
CA ASN A 100 0.77 15.98 -5.13
C ASN A 100 2.19 15.39 -5.15
N GLY A 101 2.54 14.61 -6.17
CA GLY A 101 3.83 13.94 -6.33
C GLY A 101 4.02 12.68 -5.50
N SER A 102 3.02 12.25 -4.73
CA SER A 102 3.10 10.98 -4.00
C SER A 102 2.98 9.80 -4.94
N GLU A 103 3.64 8.69 -4.59
CA GLU A 103 3.72 7.48 -5.38
C GLU A 103 3.18 6.27 -4.62
N ILE A 104 2.41 5.43 -5.31
CA ILE A 104 1.97 4.13 -4.80
C ILE A 104 2.51 3.06 -5.74
N TRP A 105 3.40 2.23 -5.22
CA TRP A 105 4.04 1.14 -5.94
C TRP A 105 3.35 -0.18 -5.62
N ILE A 106 3.18 -1.03 -6.64
CA ILE A 106 2.62 -2.38 -6.53
C ILE A 106 3.67 -3.36 -7.00
N GLY A 107 4.12 -4.26 -6.12
CA GLY A 107 5.22 -5.16 -6.42
C GLY A 107 5.01 -6.61 -6.01
N GLY A 108 5.89 -7.48 -6.53
CA GLY A 108 6.00 -8.89 -6.18
C GLY A 108 7.34 -9.20 -5.53
N LEU A 109 7.36 -10.18 -4.63
CA LEU A 109 8.55 -10.62 -3.90
C LEU A 109 9.06 -12.00 -4.36
N GLY A 110 8.41 -12.62 -5.33
CA GLY A 110 8.76 -13.94 -5.84
C GLY A 110 9.80 -13.94 -6.97
N ASP A 111 10.15 -12.77 -7.49
CA ASP A 111 11.07 -12.60 -8.62
C ASP A 111 12.16 -11.59 -8.23
N LYS A 112 13.44 -11.98 -8.39
CA LYS A 112 14.59 -11.17 -8.01
C LYS A 112 14.61 -9.82 -8.71
N GLU A 113 14.35 -9.76 -10.01
CA GLU A 113 14.34 -8.51 -10.78
C GLU A 113 13.28 -7.53 -10.25
N GLN A 114 12.08 -8.04 -9.91
CA GLN A 114 11.02 -7.24 -9.29
C GLN A 114 11.42 -6.73 -7.91
N VAL A 115 12.08 -7.58 -7.11
CA VAL A 115 12.58 -7.23 -5.79
C VAL A 115 13.64 -6.13 -5.89
N ASP A 116 14.63 -6.28 -6.78
CA ASP A 116 15.71 -5.30 -6.96
C ASP A 116 15.14 -3.93 -7.37
N ARG A 117 14.11 -3.89 -8.21
CA ARG A 117 13.43 -2.66 -8.60
C ARG A 117 12.70 -1.99 -7.45
N ILE A 118 12.06 -2.77 -6.58
CA ILE A 118 11.38 -2.27 -5.39
C ILE A 118 12.38 -1.76 -4.36
N LEU A 119 13.48 -2.48 -4.14
CA LEU A 119 14.50 -2.13 -3.15
C LEU A 119 15.29 -0.86 -3.52
N GLY A 120 15.31 -0.47 -4.77
CA GLY A 120 15.94 0.79 -5.22
C GLY A 120 15.26 2.07 -4.71
N HIS A 121 14.14 1.95 -3.99
CA HIS A 121 13.37 3.08 -3.50
C HIS A 121 13.15 3.03 -1.99
N GLU A 122 13.04 4.21 -1.38
CA GLU A 122 12.67 4.35 0.03
C GLU A 122 11.16 4.58 0.18
N TYR A 123 10.54 3.88 1.11
CA TYR A 123 9.09 3.92 1.33
C TYR A 123 8.73 4.37 2.74
N VAL A 124 7.72 5.24 2.83
CA VAL A 124 7.13 5.67 4.12
C VAL A 124 6.23 4.57 4.71
N THR A 125 5.60 3.78 3.84
CA THR A 125 4.71 2.69 4.24
C THR A 125 4.89 1.51 3.31
N ILE A 126 5.01 0.31 3.88
CA ILE A 126 5.02 -0.95 3.13
C ILE A 126 3.89 -1.83 3.67
N TYR A 127 3.02 -2.32 2.78
CA TYR A 127 1.99 -3.28 3.10
C TYR A 127 2.24 -4.60 2.38
N PHE A 128 2.30 -5.67 3.16
CA PHE A 128 2.36 -7.04 2.66
C PHE A 128 0.93 -7.61 2.62
N ASN A 129 0.39 -7.78 1.42
CA ASN A 129 -0.90 -8.39 1.22
C ASN A 129 -0.71 -9.92 1.08
N GLU A 130 -1.50 -10.71 1.82
CA GLU A 130 -1.38 -12.17 1.89
C GLU A 130 0.02 -12.64 2.36
N VAL A 131 0.46 -12.08 3.48
CA VAL A 131 1.79 -12.30 4.07
C VAL A 131 2.11 -13.78 4.34
N SER A 132 1.12 -14.65 4.51
CA SER A 132 1.30 -16.10 4.68
C SER A 132 1.98 -16.79 3.51
N GLN A 133 1.97 -16.18 2.32
CA GLN A 133 2.65 -16.69 1.12
C GLN A 133 4.10 -16.18 1.00
N ILE A 134 4.53 -15.27 1.87
CA ILE A 134 5.83 -14.59 1.80
C ILE A 134 6.73 -15.17 2.89
N SER A 135 7.94 -15.60 2.55
CA SER A 135 8.88 -16.10 3.55
C SER A 135 9.30 -14.98 4.51
N TYR A 136 9.51 -15.34 5.78
CA TYR A 136 9.96 -14.39 6.80
C TYR A 136 11.30 -13.74 6.43
N SER A 137 12.20 -14.47 5.81
CA SER A 137 13.47 -13.94 5.30
C SER A 137 13.27 -12.86 4.23
N ALA A 138 12.30 -13.02 3.33
CA ALA A 138 11.99 -11.99 2.33
C ALA A 138 11.43 -10.71 2.96
N ILE A 139 10.72 -10.84 4.08
CA ILE A 139 10.19 -9.68 4.82
C ILE A 139 11.30 -8.98 5.60
N THR A 140 12.11 -9.73 6.34
CA THR A 140 13.08 -9.15 7.29
C THR A 140 14.34 -8.64 6.63
N TYR A 141 14.86 -9.33 5.61
CA TYR A 141 16.19 -9.03 5.09
C TYR A 141 16.27 -7.77 4.23
N ASN A 142 15.22 -7.43 3.50
CA ASN A 142 15.31 -6.40 2.46
C ASN A 142 14.35 -5.21 2.62
N MET A 143 13.23 -5.33 3.35
CA MET A 143 12.19 -4.32 3.32
C MET A 143 11.88 -3.63 4.64
N VAL A 144 12.01 -4.33 5.76
CA VAL A 144 11.67 -3.77 7.08
C VAL A 144 12.70 -2.73 7.52
N SER A 145 13.96 -2.90 7.18
CA SER A 145 15.02 -1.95 7.52
C SER A 145 14.87 -0.60 6.81
N LEU A 146 14.41 -0.58 5.56
CA LEU A 146 14.22 0.66 4.78
C LEU A 146 12.98 1.44 5.21
N ALA A 147 11.87 0.76 5.50
CA ALA A 147 10.65 1.40 5.99
C ALA A 147 10.78 1.96 7.42
N MET A 148 11.63 1.34 8.26
CA MET A 148 11.84 1.77 9.65
C MET A 148 12.65 3.04 9.78
N LEU A 149 13.60 3.30 8.90
CA LEU A 149 14.50 4.45 8.99
C LEU A 149 13.79 5.78 8.75
N LYS A 150 12.75 5.82 7.92
CA LYS A 150 12.05 7.08 7.57
C LYS A 150 10.75 7.35 8.31
N THR A 151 10.16 6.40 8.99
CA THR A 151 8.99 6.67 9.85
C THR A 151 9.36 7.59 11.04
N ALA A 152 10.64 7.68 11.38
CA ALA A 152 11.14 8.59 12.41
C ALA A 152 11.18 10.06 11.93
N ASP A 153 11.58 10.31 10.66
CA ASP A 153 11.75 11.67 10.13
C ASP A 153 10.44 12.43 9.84
N LEU A 154 9.37 11.71 9.49
CA LEU A 154 8.06 12.34 9.25
C LEU A 154 7.32 12.81 10.50
N ARG A 155 7.86 12.54 11.70
CA ARG A 155 7.30 13.02 12.98
C ARG A 155 7.92 14.31 13.48
N GLN A 156 8.98 14.80 12.83
CA GLN A 156 9.68 16.03 13.23
C GLN A 156 9.31 17.24 12.37
N THR A 157 8.43 17.07 11.40
CA THR A 157 7.83 18.17 10.63
C THR A 157 6.32 18.21 10.85
#